data_4b72880e32f1852835653bdaecf5d91f
#
_entry.id   4b72880e32f1852835653bdaecf5d91f
#
_cell.length_a   1.000
_cell.length_b   1.000
_cell.length_c   1.000
_cell.angle_alpha   90.00
_cell.angle_beta   90.00
_cell.angle_gamma   90.00
#
_symmetry.space_group_name_H-M   'P 1'
#
loop_
_entity.id
_entity.type
_entity.pdbx_description
1 polymer ?
#
loop_
_entity_poly.entity_id
_entity_poly.type
_entity_poly.pdbx_seq_one_letter_code
_entity_poly.pdbx_strand_id
1 'polypeptide(L)'
;MSKEKIYIFDTTLRDGAQTQGVDFSIDDKEKIAKSLDSLGVDYIEGGWPGANPTDTEFFNKDPNFKNSNLTAFGMTKKSEHSAENDPMLSSLINSKSKSICLFGKSWDFHVDVALNISNEQNLENIRESTKHVVKSGKEFMFDAEHFFDGYKSNPDYAISCLKSAFDNGARWVILCDTNGGTLPHEVSKIVNEVIKHVPGKNLGIHAHNDTENAVANSLAAVQAGVRQVQGTINGLGERLSLIHI
;
A
#
# COMPACT_ATOMS: atom_id res chain seq x y z
N MET A 1 2.37 -3.70 -30.39
CA MET A 1 1.93 -3.91 -29.00
C MET A 1 1.86 -2.55 -28.34
N SER A 2 0.70 -2.11 -27.86
CA SER A 2 0.60 -0.89 -27.07
C SER A 2 1.43 -1.09 -25.82
N LYS A 3 2.33 -0.15 -25.52
CA LYS A 3 3.10 -0.17 -24.27
C LYS A 3 2.10 0.07 -23.14
N GLU A 4 1.89 -0.92 -22.28
CA GLU A 4 1.08 -0.74 -21.08
C GLU A 4 1.83 0.15 -20.08
N LYS A 5 1.11 1.10 -19.48
CA LYS A 5 1.70 2.01 -18.47
C LYS A 5 1.99 1.23 -17.19
N ILE A 6 3.15 1.48 -16.61
CA ILE A 6 3.49 1.12 -15.23
C ILE A 6 3.33 2.38 -14.39
N TYR A 7 2.65 2.25 -13.26
CA TYR A 7 2.42 3.33 -12.31
C TYR A 7 3.46 3.28 -11.20
N ILE A 8 4.05 4.41 -10.90
CA ILE A 8 5.02 4.55 -9.82
C ILE A 8 4.36 5.18 -8.60
N PHE A 9 4.46 4.50 -7.48
CA PHE A 9 3.96 4.94 -6.19
C PHE A 9 5.17 5.16 -5.28
N ASP A 10 5.40 6.42 -4.89
CA ASP A 10 6.50 6.77 -4.00
C ASP A 10 6.02 6.84 -2.55
N THR A 11 6.67 6.10 -1.66
CA THR A 11 6.39 6.07 -0.22
C THR A 11 7.55 6.62 0.64
N THR A 12 8.43 7.44 0.05
CA THR A 12 9.56 8.04 0.77
C THR A 12 9.11 8.82 2.01
N LEU A 13 8.00 9.56 1.90
CA LEU A 13 7.51 10.41 3.00
C LEU A 13 6.75 9.63 4.10
N ARG A 14 6.43 8.37 3.88
CA ARG A 14 5.78 7.51 4.87
C ARG A 14 6.69 6.37 5.29
N ASP A 15 6.99 5.41 4.42
CA ASP A 15 7.86 4.26 4.72
C ASP A 15 9.31 4.72 4.92
N GLY A 16 9.79 5.60 4.04
CA GLY A 16 11.11 6.21 4.18
C GLY A 16 11.32 6.95 5.50
N ALA A 17 10.27 7.56 6.06
CA ALA A 17 10.31 8.23 7.36
C ALA A 17 10.47 7.25 8.55
N GLN A 18 10.27 5.94 8.36
CA GLN A 18 10.48 4.93 9.39
C GLN A 18 11.97 4.56 9.55
N THR A 19 12.84 5.06 8.69
CA THR A 19 14.29 4.87 8.80
C THR A 19 14.81 5.55 10.07
N GLN A 20 15.60 4.83 10.85
CA GLN A 20 16.20 5.37 12.08
C GLN A 20 17.03 6.63 11.75
N GLY A 21 16.74 7.73 12.47
CA GLY A 21 17.42 9.01 12.29
C GLY A 21 16.86 9.88 11.16
N VAL A 22 15.81 9.44 10.48
CA VAL A 22 15.05 10.25 9.51
C VAL A 22 13.83 10.84 10.22
N ASP A 23 13.76 12.17 10.26
CA ASP A 23 12.61 12.91 10.77
C ASP A 23 12.32 14.09 9.83
N PHE A 24 11.26 13.94 9.04
CA PHE A 24 10.86 14.98 8.10
C PHE A 24 9.98 16.02 8.78
N SER A 25 10.42 17.28 8.77
CA SER A 25 9.55 18.41 9.07
C SER A 25 8.47 18.57 8.00
N ILE A 26 7.45 19.36 8.28
CA ILE A 26 6.40 19.69 7.30
C ILE A 26 7.01 20.33 6.05
N ASP A 27 7.96 21.24 6.24
CA ASP A 27 8.68 21.90 5.12
C ASP A 27 9.48 20.92 4.26
N ASP A 28 10.11 19.91 4.90
CA ASP A 28 10.80 18.85 4.18
C ASP A 28 9.83 18.02 3.36
N LYS A 29 8.70 17.59 3.96
CA LYS A 29 7.65 16.85 3.26
C LYS A 29 7.13 17.63 2.05
N GLU A 30 6.87 18.93 2.18
CA GLU A 30 6.41 19.76 1.06
C GLU A 30 7.45 19.85 -0.06
N LYS A 31 8.73 20.05 0.27
CA LYS A 31 9.81 20.14 -0.74
C LYS A 31 10.01 18.82 -1.46
N ILE A 32 10.07 17.72 -0.71
CA ILE A 32 10.25 16.38 -1.27
C ILE A 32 9.04 16.03 -2.15
N ALA A 33 7.81 16.24 -1.66
CA ALA A 33 6.61 15.97 -2.43
C ALA A 33 6.55 16.77 -3.75
N LYS A 34 6.94 18.06 -3.76
CA LYS A 34 7.04 18.86 -4.97
C LYS A 34 8.10 18.33 -5.95
N SER A 35 9.22 17.83 -5.43
CA SER A 35 10.27 17.22 -6.24
C SER A 35 9.78 15.92 -6.90
N LEU A 36 9.07 15.08 -6.14
CA LEU A 36 8.44 13.83 -6.63
C LEU A 36 7.37 14.13 -7.69
N ASP A 37 6.51 15.12 -7.46
CA ASP A 37 5.54 15.57 -8.48
C ASP A 37 6.21 16.05 -9.75
N SER A 38 7.33 16.79 -9.63
CA SER A 38 8.11 17.25 -10.78
C SER A 38 8.82 16.12 -11.52
N LEU A 39 9.21 15.06 -10.80
CA LEU A 39 9.75 13.83 -11.37
C LEU A 39 8.69 13.06 -12.16
N GLY A 40 7.41 13.25 -11.84
CA GLY A 40 6.29 12.65 -12.56
C GLY A 40 5.90 11.27 -12.03
N VAL A 41 6.12 10.98 -10.73
CA VAL A 41 5.55 9.77 -10.11
C VAL A 41 4.02 9.88 -10.09
N ASP A 42 3.31 8.75 -10.17
CA ASP A 42 1.85 8.76 -10.24
C ASP A 42 1.19 9.00 -8.89
N TYR A 43 1.81 8.51 -7.81
CA TYR A 43 1.31 8.61 -6.45
C TYR A 43 2.43 9.00 -5.49
N ILE A 44 2.09 9.84 -4.50
CA ILE A 44 2.97 10.22 -3.40
C ILE A 44 2.26 9.89 -2.09
N GLU A 45 2.77 8.91 -1.35
CA GLU A 45 2.27 8.57 -0.02
C GLU A 45 2.86 9.50 1.01
N GLY A 46 2.06 10.45 1.47
CA GLY A 46 2.54 11.56 2.29
C GLY A 46 2.68 11.25 3.79
N GLY A 47 2.11 10.14 4.27
CA GLY A 47 2.09 9.79 5.68
C GLY A 47 0.72 9.35 6.16
N TRP A 48 0.52 9.31 7.49
CA TRP A 48 -0.69 8.84 8.15
C TRP A 48 -1.38 9.98 8.91
N PRO A 49 -2.30 10.74 8.27
CA PRO A 49 -3.07 11.79 8.96
C PRO A 49 -3.92 11.19 10.09
N GLY A 50 -3.88 11.82 11.24
CA GLY A 50 -4.51 11.34 12.47
C GLY A 50 -3.60 10.49 13.37
N ALA A 51 -2.48 9.95 12.86
CA ALA A 51 -1.53 9.21 13.67
C ALA A 51 -0.51 10.11 14.38
N ASN A 52 -0.10 11.20 13.74
CA ASN A 52 0.81 12.19 14.32
C ASN A 52 0.49 13.61 13.83
N PRO A 53 0.94 14.66 14.56
CA PRO A 53 0.67 16.05 14.21
C PRO A 53 1.29 16.47 12.86
N THR A 54 2.52 16.07 12.57
CA THR A 54 3.24 16.44 11.34
C THR A 54 2.48 15.98 10.09
N ASP A 55 2.08 14.71 10.06
CA ASP A 55 1.32 14.16 8.94
C ASP A 55 -0.06 14.83 8.84
N THR A 56 -0.74 15.02 9.98
CA THR A 56 -2.04 15.68 10.01
C THR A 56 -1.96 17.10 9.42
N GLU A 57 -0.94 17.87 9.81
CA GLU A 57 -0.76 19.22 9.28
C GLU A 57 -0.37 19.24 7.80
N PHE A 58 0.51 18.33 7.38
CA PHE A 58 0.88 18.17 5.97
C PHE A 58 -0.36 17.91 5.09
N PHE A 59 -1.27 17.03 5.52
CA PHE A 59 -2.50 16.71 4.79
C PHE A 59 -3.60 17.78 4.89
N ASN A 60 -3.48 18.76 5.80
CA ASN A 60 -4.37 19.93 5.84
C ASN A 60 -4.01 20.97 4.78
N LYS A 61 -2.80 20.91 4.22
CA LYS A 61 -2.36 21.75 3.11
C LYS A 61 -2.76 21.10 1.79
N ASP A 62 -3.09 21.91 0.79
CA ASP A 62 -3.31 21.44 -0.57
C ASP A 62 -2.01 21.64 -1.35
N PRO A 63 -1.26 20.57 -1.67
CA PRO A 63 0.00 20.70 -2.37
C PRO A 63 -0.17 21.11 -3.84
N ASN A 64 -1.39 21.03 -4.39
CA ASN A 64 -1.72 21.38 -5.78
C ASN A 64 -0.80 20.71 -6.80
N PHE A 65 -0.58 19.41 -6.67
CA PHE A 65 0.25 18.61 -7.58
C PHE A 65 -0.31 18.59 -8.99
N LYS A 66 0.58 18.60 -9.99
CA LYS A 66 0.24 18.58 -11.42
C LYS A 66 0.21 17.18 -12.00
N ASN A 67 1.11 16.33 -11.54
CA ASN A 67 1.35 15.00 -12.11
C ASN A 67 0.94 13.87 -11.16
N SER A 68 1.04 14.10 -9.85
CA SER A 68 0.90 13.06 -8.83
C SER A 68 -0.43 13.15 -8.07
N ASN A 69 -0.90 12.03 -7.58
CA ASN A 69 -1.98 11.95 -6.59
C ASN A 69 -1.40 11.85 -5.17
N LEU A 70 -1.74 12.78 -4.28
CA LEU A 70 -1.42 12.65 -2.87
C LEU A 70 -2.24 11.51 -2.26
N THR A 71 -1.55 10.55 -1.64
CA THR A 71 -2.14 9.37 -0.99
C THR A 71 -1.95 9.45 0.51
N ALA A 72 -3.03 9.25 1.27
CA ALA A 72 -2.98 9.07 2.71
C ALA A 72 -2.88 7.57 3.04
N PHE A 73 -2.02 7.23 4.01
CA PHE A 73 -1.82 5.88 4.48
C PHE A 73 -2.55 5.63 5.79
N GLY A 74 -3.01 4.41 6.00
CA GLY A 74 -3.62 3.98 7.26
C GLY A 74 -3.88 2.48 7.27
N MET A 75 -4.63 2.02 8.28
CA MET A 75 -5.02 0.61 8.39
C MET A 75 -6.53 0.43 8.15
N THR A 76 -6.93 -0.78 7.85
CA THR A 76 -8.35 -1.17 7.84
C THR A 76 -8.98 -0.91 9.21
N LYS A 77 -10.29 -0.68 9.24
CA LYS A 77 -11.03 -0.43 10.49
C LYS A 77 -10.76 -1.49 11.56
N LYS A 78 -10.89 -1.11 12.81
CA LYS A 78 -10.92 -2.08 13.91
C LYS A 78 -12.27 -2.80 13.95
N SER A 79 -12.25 -4.06 14.44
CA SER A 79 -13.48 -4.89 14.51
C SER A 79 -14.54 -4.33 15.45
N GLU A 80 -14.15 -3.53 16.46
CA GLU A 80 -15.08 -2.92 17.43
C GLU A 80 -15.86 -1.73 16.84
N HIS A 81 -15.46 -1.19 15.70
CA HIS A 81 -16.10 -0.03 15.08
C HIS A 81 -16.74 -0.39 13.75
N SER A 82 -17.84 0.29 13.40
CA SER A 82 -18.26 0.35 12.00
C SER A 82 -17.30 1.27 11.23
N ALA A 83 -17.22 1.10 9.91
CA ALA A 83 -16.33 1.93 9.09
C ALA A 83 -16.65 3.44 9.18
N GLU A 84 -17.93 3.80 9.35
CA GLU A 84 -18.38 5.18 9.53
C GLU A 84 -17.95 5.80 10.86
N ASN A 85 -17.79 4.99 11.90
CA ASN A 85 -17.45 5.44 13.26
C ASN A 85 -15.99 5.20 13.62
N ASP A 86 -15.18 4.69 12.69
CA ASP A 86 -13.75 4.50 12.92
C ASP A 86 -13.04 5.86 12.81
N PRO A 87 -12.41 6.35 13.91
CA PRO A 87 -11.80 7.70 13.91
C PRO A 87 -10.60 7.80 12.98
N MET A 88 -9.89 6.66 12.74
CA MET A 88 -8.74 6.66 11.83
C MET A 88 -9.21 6.77 10.39
N LEU A 89 -10.22 6.00 9.96
CA LEU A 89 -10.80 6.13 8.63
C LEU A 89 -11.39 7.52 8.42
N SER A 90 -12.05 8.08 9.43
CA SER A 90 -12.58 9.44 9.38
C SER A 90 -11.48 10.49 9.13
N SER A 91 -10.34 10.37 9.80
CA SER A 91 -9.19 11.27 9.59
C SER A 91 -8.64 11.19 8.17
N LEU A 92 -8.54 9.97 7.61
CA LEU A 92 -8.08 9.74 6.25
C LEU A 92 -9.06 10.32 5.21
N ILE A 93 -10.34 10.07 5.38
CA ILE A 93 -11.39 10.54 4.46
C ILE A 93 -11.47 12.07 4.45
N ASN A 94 -11.34 12.71 5.62
CA ASN A 94 -11.39 14.17 5.74
C ASN A 94 -10.09 14.87 5.32
N SER A 95 -9.00 14.14 5.08
CA SER A 95 -7.73 14.72 4.62
C SER A 95 -7.84 15.26 3.19
N LYS A 96 -6.90 16.11 2.77
CA LYS A 96 -6.80 16.64 1.40
C LYS A 96 -6.23 15.65 0.37
N SER A 97 -6.06 14.38 0.74
CA SER A 97 -5.60 13.35 -0.20
C SER A 97 -6.64 13.08 -1.29
N LYS A 98 -6.18 12.69 -2.48
CA LYS A 98 -7.04 12.21 -3.57
C LYS A 98 -7.26 10.70 -3.50
N SER A 99 -6.32 9.99 -2.90
CA SER A 99 -6.33 8.53 -2.74
C SER A 99 -6.00 8.13 -1.31
N ILE A 100 -6.43 6.95 -0.91
CA ILE A 100 -6.16 6.35 0.39
C ILE A 100 -5.63 4.94 0.16
N CYS A 101 -4.49 4.64 0.79
CA CYS A 101 -3.90 3.31 0.86
C CYS A 101 -4.08 2.76 2.27
N LEU A 102 -4.80 1.65 2.41
CA LEU A 102 -4.95 0.97 3.69
C LEU A 102 -4.21 -0.36 3.67
N PHE A 103 -3.37 -0.59 4.67
CA PHE A 103 -2.86 -1.93 4.89
C PHE A 103 -3.85 -2.78 5.70
N GLY A 104 -3.86 -4.07 5.42
CA GLY A 104 -4.57 -5.07 6.22
C GLY A 104 -3.82 -6.39 6.19
N LYS A 105 -3.95 -7.18 7.27
CA LYS A 105 -3.29 -8.47 7.36
C LYS A 105 -3.83 -9.44 6.30
N SER A 106 -2.94 -10.07 5.57
CA SER A 106 -3.27 -11.11 4.58
C SER A 106 -2.61 -12.47 4.88
N TRP A 107 -2.01 -12.58 6.05
CA TRP A 107 -1.49 -13.82 6.61
C TRP A 107 -2.32 -14.20 7.85
N ASP A 108 -2.99 -15.35 7.82
CA ASP A 108 -3.87 -15.84 8.88
C ASP A 108 -3.17 -15.94 10.25
N PHE A 109 -1.88 -16.32 10.27
CA PHE A 109 -1.07 -16.29 11.49
C PHE A 109 -1.05 -14.89 12.14
N HIS A 110 -0.88 -13.82 11.35
CA HIS A 110 -0.88 -12.46 11.88
C HIS A 110 -2.29 -11.96 12.26
N VAL A 111 -3.34 -12.48 11.63
CA VAL A 111 -4.72 -12.19 12.04
C VAL A 111 -4.99 -12.72 13.43
N ASP A 112 -4.54 -13.94 13.71
CA ASP A 112 -4.67 -14.55 15.03
C ASP A 112 -3.78 -13.84 16.08
N VAL A 113 -2.46 -13.82 15.87
CA VAL A 113 -1.51 -13.39 16.91
C VAL A 113 -1.43 -11.88 17.11
N ALA A 114 -1.66 -11.07 16.07
CA ALA A 114 -1.51 -9.61 16.15
C ALA A 114 -2.85 -8.89 16.28
N LEU A 115 -3.92 -9.37 15.65
CA LEU A 115 -5.23 -8.75 15.73
C LEU A 115 -6.16 -9.46 16.73
N ASN A 116 -5.91 -10.72 17.04
CA ASN A 116 -6.73 -11.57 17.93
C ASN A 116 -8.21 -11.58 17.50
N ILE A 117 -8.46 -11.76 16.20
CA ILE A 117 -9.78 -11.85 15.58
C ILE A 117 -9.85 -13.04 14.64
N SER A 118 -11.05 -13.41 14.20
CA SER A 118 -11.18 -14.47 13.20
C SER A 118 -10.82 -14.01 11.79
N ASN A 119 -10.50 -14.95 10.92
CA ASN A 119 -10.26 -14.69 9.50
C ASN A 119 -11.46 -14.00 8.84
N GLU A 120 -12.68 -14.42 9.17
CA GLU A 120 -13.93 -13.84 8.65
C GLU A 120 -14.07 -12.37 9.08
N GLN A 121 -13.75 -12.06 10.34
CA GLN A 121 -13.79 -10.69 10.84
C GLN A 121 -12.76 -9.81 10.11
N ASN A 122 -11.56 -10.34 9.83
CA ASN A 122 -10.57 -9.60 9.07
C ASN A 122 -11.01 -9.35 7.62
N LEU A 123 -11.58 -10.34 6.95
CA LEU A 123 -12.16 -10.17 5.60
C LEU A 123 -13.27 -9.12 5.59
N GLU A 124 -14.12 -9.10 6.64
CA GLU A 124 -15.16 -8.09 6.80
C GLU A 124 -14.56 -6.69 7.00
N ASN A 125 -13.53 -6.55 7.85
CA ASN A 125 -12.85 -5.28 8.08
C ASN A 125 -12.26 -4.72 6.77
N ILE A 126 -11.65 -5.56 5.94
CA ILE A 126 -11.13 -5.17 4.61
C ILE A 126 -12.29 -4.69 3.73
N ARG A 127 -13.37 -5.48 3.64
CA ARG A 127 -14.52 -5.20 2.80
C ARG A 127 -15.20 -3.89 3.17
N GLU A 128 -15.50 -3.70 4.44
CA GLU A 128 -16.20 -2.50 4.92
C GLU A 128 -15.35 -1.25 4.79
N SER A 129 -14.05 -1.33 5.11
CA SER A 129 -13.11 -0.22 4.93
C SER A 129 -13.03 0.19 3.46
N THR A 130 -12.91 -0.79 2.55
CA THR A 130 -12.89 -0.54 1.10
C THR A 130 -14.15 0.19 0.65
N LYS A 131 -15.33 -0.36 0.98
CA LYS A 131 -16.62 0.25 0.61
C LYS A 131 -16.75 1.67 1.13
N HIS A 132 -16.35 1.91 2.37
CA HIS A 132 -16.50 3.22 3.00
C HIS A 132 -15.61 4.26 2.32
N VAL A 133 -14.35 3.93 2.03
CA VAL A 133 -13.44 4.85 1.32
C VAL A 133 -13.90 5.09 -0.11
N VAL A 134 -14.27 4.05 -0.86
CA VAL A 134 -14.78 4.19 -2.23
C VAL A 134 -16.05 5.05 -2.27
N LYS A 135 -16.97 4.87 -1.32
CA LYS A 135 -18.19 5.68 -1.18
C LYS A 135 -17.89 7.15 -0.91
N SER A 136 -16.78 7.48 -0.28
CA SER A 136 -16.35 8.87 -0.04
C SER A 136 -15.87 9.59 -1.31
N GLY A 137 -15.74 8.88 -2.43
CA GLY A 137 -15.25 9.39 -3.71
C GLY A 137 -13.74 9.43 -3.85
N LYS A 138 -12.99 8.88 -2.91
CA LYS A 138 -11.53 8.75 -3.00
C LYS A 138 -11.13 7.46 -3.71
N GLU A 139 -10.02 7.50 -4.44
CA GLU A 139 -9.41 6.28 -5.00
C GLU A 139 -8.85 5.42 -3.86
N PHE A 140 -9.18 4.14 -3.87
CA PHE A 140 -8.78 3.22 -2.80
C PHE A 140 -7.72 2.23 -3.26
N MET A 141 -6.73 2.02 -2.40
CA MET A 141 -5.65 1.04 -2.53
C MET A 141 -5.60 0.16 -1.28
N PHE A 142 -5.31 -1.11 -1.49
CA PHE A 142 -5.19 -2.09 -0.42
C PHE A 142 -3.81 -2.73 -0.43
N ASP A 143 -3.00 -2.45 0.57
CA ASP A 143 -1.74 -3.12 0.83
C ASP A 143 -2.01 -4.42 1.60
N ALA A 144 -1.89 -5.54 0.91
CA ALA A 144 -2.01 -6.87 1.50
C ALA A 144 -0.72 -7.21 2.26
N GLU A 145 -0.65 -6.80 3.53
CA GLU A 145 0.54 -6.93 4.36
C GLU A 145 0.89 -8.40 4.61
N HIS A 146 2.16 -8.76 4.45
CA HIS A 146 2.68 -10.13 4.49
C HIS A 146 2.01 -11.09 3.48
N PHE A 147 1.64 -10.58 2.30
CA PHE A 147 0.92 -11.37 1.32
C PHE A 147 1.68 -12.64 0.90
N PHE A 148 2.96 -12.53 0.59
CA PHE A 148 3.73 -13.68 0.12
C PHE A 148 3.90 -14.76 1.18
N ASP A 149 4.07 -14.39 2.44
CA ASP A 149 4.12 -15.35 3.57
C ASP A 149 2.75 -16.00 3.77
N GLY A 150 1.70 -15.18 3.78
CA GLY A 150 0.32 -15.65 3.89
C GLY A 150 -0.06 -16.60 2.75
N TYR A 151 0.30 -16.26 1.51
CA TYR A 151 0.04 -17.11 0.36
C TYR A 151 0.78 -18.45 0.43
N LYS A 152 2.03 -18.45 0.88
CA LYS A 152 2.81 -19.70 1.06
C LYS A 152 2.20 -20.60 2.15
N SER A 153 1.58 -19.99 3.17
CA SER A 153 0.95 -20.69 4.29
C SER A 153 -0.48 -21.14 3.97
N ASN A 154 -1.30 -20.21 3.50
CA ASN A 154 -2.73 -20.41 3.23
C ASN A 154 -3.17 -19.59 2.00
N PRO A 155 -2.94 -20.13 0.78
CA PRO A 155 -3.21 -19.40 -0.46
C PRO A 155 -4.67 -18.98 -0.62
N ASP A 156 -5.63 -19.80 -0.19
CA ASP A 156 -7.06 -19.51 -0.32
C ASP A 156 -7.46 -18.29 0.52
N TYR A 157 -6.93 -18.21 1.75
CA TYR A 157 -7.17 -17.07 2.62
C TYR A 157 -6.50 -15.79 2.09
N ALA A 158 -5.23 -15.85 1.71
CA ALA A 158 -4.52 -14.71 1.16
C ALA A 158 -5.23 -14.13 -0.08
N ILE A 159 -5.69 -14.98 -1.00
CA ILE A 159 -6.49 -14.58 -2.17
C ILE A 159 -7.83 -13.97 -1.73
N SER A 160 -8.48 -14.52 -0.70
CA SER A 160 -9.75 -13.99 -0.17
C SER A 160 -9.59 -12.57 0.36
N CYS A 161 -8.44 -12.22 0.97
CA CYS A 161 -8.13 -10.86 1.39
C CYS A 161 -8.05 -9.91 0.17
N LEU A 162 -7.35 -10.30 -0.90
CA LEU A 162 -7.26 -9.51 -2.13
C LEU A 162 -8.66 -9.28 -2.73
N LYS A 163 -9.47 -10.33 -2.82
CA LYS A 163 -10.83 -10.26 -3.36
C LYS A 163 -11.74 -9.39 -2.49
N SER A 164 -11.60 -9.43 -1.18
CA SER A 164 -12.38 -8.56 -0.27
C SER A 164 -12.15 -7.07 -0.53
N ALA A 165 -10.98 -6.68 -1.02
CA ALA A 165 -10.72 -5.31 -1.46
C ALA A 165 -11.16 -5.11 -2.93
N PHE A 166 -10.70 -5.95 -3.85
CA PHE A 166 -10.91 -5.76 -5.29
C PHE A 166 -12.39 -5.77 -5.68
N ASP A 167 -13.15 -6.77 -5.23
CA ASP A 167 -14.57 -6.93 -5.56
C ASP A 167 -15.44 -5.79 -4.97
N ASN A 168 -14.89 -5.00 -4.03
CA ASN A 168 -15.57 -3.86 -3.41
C ASN A 168 -15.03 -2.49 -3.86
N GLY A 169 -14.23 -2.45 -4.93
CA GLY A 169 -13.90 -1.24 -5.66
C GLY A 169 -12.49 -0.71 -5.45
N ALA A 170 -11.58 -1.49 -4.86
CA ALA A 170 -10.18 -1.11 -4.82
C ALA A 170 -9.62 -0.93 -6.24
N ARG A 171 -9.01 0.23 -6.50
CA ARG A 171 -8.33 0.50 -7.77
C ARG A 171 -7.06 -0.33 -7.88
N TRP A 172 -6.32 -0.42 -6.77
CA TRP A 172 -5.10 -1.18 -6.66
C TRP A 172 -5.15 -2.14 -5.49
N VAL A 173 -4.62 -3.33 -5.69
CA VAL A 173 -4.37 -4.34 -4.66
C VAL A 173 -2.90 -4.69 -4.71
N ILE A 174 -2.20 -4.40 -3.63
CA ILE A 174 -0.74 -4.44 -3.57
C ILE A 174 -0.30 -5.71 -2.85
N LEU A 175 0.56 -6.47 -3.50
CA LEU A 175 1.17 -7.67 -2.94
C LEU A 175 2.44 -7.26 -2.17
N CYS A 176 2.40 -7.35 -0.83
CA CYS A 176 3.52 -6.92 0.00
C CYS A 176 4.43 -8.11 0.37
N ASP A 177 5.70 -8.02 -0.01
CA ASP A 177 6.76 -8.87 0.51
C ASP A 177 7.36 -8.19 1.76
N THR A 178 6.56 -8.18 2.84
CA THR A 178 6.86 -7.42 4.06
C THR A 178 8.08 -7.93 4.80
N ASN A 179 8.37 -9.24 4.74
CA ASN A 179 9.58 -9.83 5.28
C ASN A 179 10.78 -9.73 4.34
N GLY A 180 10.59 -9.35 3.06
CA GLY A 180 11.65 -9.23 2.07
C GLY A 180 12.37 -10.53 1.77
N GLY A 181 11.75 -11.68 2.06
CA GLY A 181 12.34 -13.00 1.94
C GLY A 181 11.91 -13.80 0.71
N THR A 182 11.05 -13.25 -0.14
CA THR A 182 10.56 -13.94 -1.33
C THR A 182 11.56 -13.84 -2.47
N LEU A 183 11.79 -14.93 -3.19
CA LEU A 183 12.70 -14.94 -4.33
C LEU A 183 11.98 -14.57 -5.65
N PRO A 184 12.67 -13.98 -6.65
CA PRO A 184 12.03 -13.49 -7.88
C PRO A 184 11.22 -14.53 -8.65
N HIS A 185 11.66 -15.78 -8.67
CA HIS A 185 10.91 -16.86 -9.33
C HIS A 185 9.64 -17.26 -8.57
N GLU A 186 9.65 -17.13 -7.22
CA GLU A 186 8.47 -17.34 -6.40
C GLU A 186 7.45 -16.20 -6.62
N VAL A 187 7.93 -14.94 -6.68
CA VAL A 187 7.11 -13.78 -7.02
C VAL A 187 6.41 -14.01 -8.36
N SER A 188 7.15 -14.36 -9.41
CA SER A 188 6.58 -14.65 -10.73
C SER A 188 5.54 -15.75 -10.67
N LYS A 189 5.81 -16.86 -9.96
CA LYS A 189 4.87 -17.97 -9.81
C LYS A 189 3.59 -17.55 -9.10
N ILE A 190 3.71 -16.85 -7.97
CA ILE A 190 2.56 -16.43 -7.15
C ILE A 190 1.73 -15.39 -7.91
N VAL A 191 2.36 -14.39 -8.55
CA VAL A 191 1.65 -13.39 -9.35
C VAL A 191 0.86 -14.03 -10.48
N ASN A 192 1.43 -15.02 -11.18
CA ASN A 192 0.73 -15.76 -12.25
C ASN A 192 -0.53 -16.50 -11.76
N GLU A 193 -0.58 -16.90 -10.49
CA GLU A 193 -1.80 -17.43 -9.89
C GLU A 193 -2.78 -16.32 -9.49
N VAL A 194 -2.28 -15.25 -8.87
CA VAL A 194 -3.09 -14.13 -8.40
C VAL A 194 -3.83 -13.42 -9.54
N ILE A 195 -3.21 -13.27 -10.72
CA ILE A 195 -3.85 -12.60 -11.88
C ILE A 195 -5.10 -13.34 -12.41
N LYS A 196 -5.30 -14.59 -12.02
CA LYS A 196 -6.54 -15.34 -12.33
C LYS A 196 -7.73 -14.84 -11.49
N HIS A 197 -7.48 -14.12 -10.39
CA HIS A 197 -8.46 -13.61 -9.43
C HIS A 197 -8.58 -12.09 -9.45
N VAL A 198 -7.45 -11.38 -9.56
CA VAL A 198 -7.36 -9.92 -9.66
C VAL A 198 -6.56 -9.56 -10.92
N PRO A 199 -7.14 -8.81 -11.88
CA PRO A 199 -6.43 -8.48 -13.12
C PRO A 199 -5.12 -7.74 -12.85
N GLY A 200 -4.04 -8.06 -13.57
CA GLY A 200 -2.72 -7.45 -13.40
C GLY A 200 -2.72 -5.91 -13.47
N LYS A 201 -3.61 -5.32 -14.29
CA LYS A 201 -3.81 -3.87 -14.38
C LYS A 201 -4.33 -3.22 -13.07
N ASN A 202 -4.72 -4.02 -12.10
CA ASN A 202 -5.19 -3.63 -10.77
C ASN A 202 -4.24 -4.10 -9.66
N LEU A 203 -3.12 -4.77 -10.02
CA LEU A 203 -2.14 -5.26 -9.05
C LEU A 203 -0.95 -4.32 -8.91
N GLY A 204 -0.49 -4.17 -7.69
CA GLY A 204 0.77 -3.54 -7.30
C GLY A 204 1.72 -4.52 -6.62
N ILE A 205 2.97 -4.12 -6.50
CA ILE A 205 4.01 -4.82 -5.73
C ILE A 205 4.69 -3.84 -4.77
N HIS A 206 4.86 -4.26 -3.52
CA HIS A 206 5.63 -3.59 -2.49
C HIS A 206 6.62 -4.59 -1.93
N ALA A 207 7.89 -4.50 -2.32
CA ALA A 207 8.91 -5.48 -1.96
C ALA A 207 9.98 -4.86 -1.06
N HIS A 208 10.16 -5.43 0.13
CA HIS A 208 11.26 -5.09 1.02
C HIS A 208 12.58 -5.70 0.56
N ASN A 209 13.71 -5.13 1.00
CA ASN A 209 15.04 -5.45 0.46
C ASN A 209 15.94 -6.25 1.41
N ASP A 210 15.35 -6.95 2.38
CA ASP A 210 16.10 -7.69 3.41
C ASP A 210 17.05 -8.74 2.81
N THR A 211 16.68 -9.32 1.68
CA THR A 211 17.51 -10.27 0.93
C THR A 211 18.14 -9.67 -0.32
N GLU A 212 18.18 -8.34 -0.46
CA GLU A 212 18.68 -7.61 -1.63
C GLU A 212 17.95 -7.92 -2.94
N ASN A 213 16.72 -8.43 -2.86
CA ASN A 213 15.92 -8.84 -4.02
C ASN A 213 14.78 -7.87 -4.38
N ALA A 214 14.57 -6.75 -3.70
CA ALA A 214 13.41 -5.88 -3.92
C ALA A 214 13.26 -5.44 -5.38
N VAL A 215 14.35 -5.01 -6.02
CA VAL A 215 14.35 -4.63 -7.44
C VAL A 215 14.02 -5.81 -8.34
N ALA A 216 14.68 -6.95 -8.11
CA ALA A 216 14.45 -8.16 -8.90
C ALA A 216 13.03 -8.68 -8.73
N ASN A 217 12.47 -8.63 -7.52
CA ASN A 217 11.09 -9.00 -7.22
C ASN A 217 10.09 -8.07 -7.93
N SER A 218 10.33 -6.76 -7.91
CA SER A 218 9.49 -5.79 -8.60
C SER A 218 9.52 -5.99 -10.12
N LEU A 219 10.69 -6.23 -10.71
CA LEU A 219 10.80 -6.54 -12.13
C LEU A 219 10.10 -7.85 -12.49
N ALA A 220 10.26 -8.90 -11.67
CA ALA A 220 9.60 -10.18 -11.84
C ALA A 220 8.07 -10.04 -11.79
N ALA A 221 7.56 -9.25 -10.84
CA ALA A 221 6.12 -8.96 -10.72
C ALA A 221 5.58 -8.20 -11.96
N VAL A 222 6.29 -7.18 -12.43
CA VAL A 222 5.91 -6.43 -13.64
C VAL A 222 5.92 -7.33 -14.88
N GLN A 223 6.91 -8.18 -15.03
CA GLN A 223 6.97 -9.16 -16.12
C GLN A 223 5.81 -10.16 -16.06
N ALA A 224 5.38 -10.54 -14.86
CA ALA A 224 4.22 -11.41 -14.64
C ALA A 224 2.86 -10.69 -14.81
N GLY A 225 2.84 -9.35 -14.97
CA GLY A 225 1.61 -8.62 -15.30
C GLY A 225 1.18 -7.54 -14.30
N VAL A 226 1.90 -7.33 -13.21
CA VAL A 226 1.66 -6.23 -12.25
C VAL A 226 1.90 -4.88 -12.94
N ARG A 227 1.13 -3.84 -12.58
CA ARG A 227 1.20 -2.52 -13.22
C ARG A 227 1.42 -1.36 -12.28
N GLN A 228 1.52 -1.59 -10.97
CA GLN A 228 1.98 -0.56 -10.02
C GLN A 228 3.21 -1.09 -9.27
N VAL A 229 4.20 -0.22 -9.08
CA VAL A 229 5.39 -0.50 -8.26
C VAL A 229 5.45 0.56 -7.16
N GLN A 230 5.49 0.10 -5.91
CA GLN A 230 5.75 0.96 -4.76
C GLN A 230 7.23 0.96 -4.44
N GLY A 231 7.76 2.11 -4.03
CA GLY A 231 9.17 2.26 -3.67
C GLY A 231 9.50 3.57 -2.99
N THR A 232 10.75 3.72 -2.59
CA THR A 232 11.27 4.94 -1.96
C THR A 232 12.50 5.45 -2.69
N ILE A 233 12.77 6.74 -2.58
CA ILE A 233 14.01 7.30 -3.10
C ILE A 233 15.20 6.74 -2.31
N ASN A 234 16.19 6.24 -3.03
CA ASN A 234 17.42 5.66 -2.48
C ASN A 234 17.21 4.50 -1.48
N GLY A 235 16.08 3.81 -1.55
CA GLY A 235 15.81 2.69 -0.65
C GLY A 235 15.62 3.08 0.81
N LEU A 236 15.22 4.32 1.10
CA LEU A 236 14.83 4.73 2.45
C LEU A 236 13.63 3.88 2.92
N GLY A 237 13.65 3.40 4.16
CA GLY A 237 12.53 2.63 4.72
C GLY A 237 12.93 1.78 5.90
N GLU A 238 11.99 0.98 6.40
CA GLU A 238 12.27 -0.06 7.37
C GLU A 238 13.22 -1.10 6.76
N ARG A 239 14.21 -1.55 7.54
CA ARG A 239 15.12 -2.64 7.19
C ARG A 239 15.77 -2.49 5.80
N LEU A 240 16.23 -1.27 5.47
CA LEU A 240 16.95 -0.97 4.22
C LEU A 240 16.16 -1.32 2.94
N SER A 241 14.88 -1.17 2.93
CA SER A 241 14.07 -1.70 1.86
C SER A 241 13.58 -0.65 0.89
N LEU A 242 13.09 -1.14 -0.19
CA LEU A 242 12.45 -0.52 -1.33
C LEU A 242 13.42 0.15 -2.28
N ILE A 243 13.70 -0.55 -3.33
CA ILE A 243 14.20 -0.16 -4.65
C ILE A 243 15.01 1.13 -4.72
N HIS A 244 16.29 0.99 -4.99
CA HIS A 244 17.05 2.06 -5.61
C HIS A 244 16.49 2.32 -7.02
N ILE A 245 15.72 3.35 -7.15
CA ILE A 245 15.30 3.85 -8.46
C ILE A 245 16.35 4.82 -8.96
#